data_76386c9f911b141478a9ebf05bcc46ad
#
_entry.id   76386c9f911b141478a9ebf05bcc46ad
#
_cell.length_a   1.000
_cell.length_b   1.000
_cell.length_c   1.000
_cell.angle_alpha   90.00
_cell.angle_beta   90.00
_cell.angle_gamma   90.00
#
_symmetry.space_group_name_H-M   'P 1'
#
loop_
_entity.id
_entity.type
_entity.pdbx_description
1 polymer ?
#
loop_
_entity_poly.entity_id
_entity_poly.type
_entity_poly.pdbx_seq_one_letter_code
_entity_poly.pdbx_strand_id
1 'polypeptide(L)'
;GWTRKLSFLAEPLFRFGNLGSRCSAAFTTAFFSGVAANAILYDHYKEGRIEKRHLFLTNVVNQLPAFFLHLPTTFFIVIPLTRWAGALYFLLTFLAVLLRTAIVLLYGHLKARPPVEGGPEDFPPQETAAGRMRMSEVAAAVRRRLPSRVAGIAVWVVPVYIAVHLLNAMGLFAALRDAMAGMAVGALVPVESLSVVILSFAAEFTSGFAAAGALMDAGVLTVKQTVLALLMGNVLAFPVRALRHQLPRYVGIFTPKLGTQLLLAGQGLRLASLVLVGAAYALVG
;
A
#
# COMPACT_ATOMS: atom_id res chain seq x y z
N GLY A 1 -2.53 3.50 -25.86
CA GLY A 1 -3.59 3.51 -24.99
C GLY A 1 -3.53 4.27 -23.69
N TRP A 2 -4.24 3.79 -22.73
CA TRP A 2 -4.42 4.39 -21.40
C TRP A 2 -3.13 4.55 -20.61
N THR A 3 -2.21 3.59 -20.70
CA THR A 3 -0.90 3.63 -20.03
C THR A 3 -0.09 4.86 -20.47
N ARG A 4 -0.10 5.22 -21.74
CA ARG A 4 0.60 6.40 -22.27
C ARG A 4 0.00 7.71 -21.74
N LYS A 5 -1.33 7.79 -21.59
CA LYS A 5 -2.00 8.97 -21.01
C LYS A 5 -1.69 9.10 -19.51
N LEU A 6 -1.67 7.98 -18.78
CA LEU A 6 -1.32 7.96 -17.37
C LEU A 6 0.17 8.30 -17.14
N SER A 7 1.07 7.84 -18.02
CA SER A 7 2.50 8.21 -17.96
C SER A 7 2.69 9.71 -18.17
N PHE A 8 1.96 10.32 -19.08
CA PHE A 8 2.00 11.77 -19.32
C PHE A 8 1.56 12.57 -18.08
N LEU A 9 0.54 12.09 -17.36
CA LEU A 9 0.09 12.72 -16.11
C LEU A 9 1.06 12.50 -14.95
N ALA A 10 1.76 11.38 -14.93
CA ALA A 10 2.74 11.04 -13.88
C ALA A 10 4.07 11.78 -14.09
N GLU A 11 4.47 12.03 -15.33
CA GLU A 11 5.77 12.60 -15.68
C GLU A 11 6.09 13.92 -14.94
N PRO A 12 5.18 14.94 -14.87
CA PRO A 12 5.45 16.17 -14.13
C PRO A 12 5.72 15.94 -12.64
N LEU A 13 4.98 15.01 -12.01
CA LEU A 13 5.15 14.65 -10.61
C LEU A 13 6.51 14.02 -10.37
N PHE A 14 6.92 13.09 -11.24
CA PHE A 14 8.19 12.38 -11.14
C PHE A 14 9.39 13.26 -11.49
N ARG A 15 9.20 14.21 -12.38
CA ARG A 15 10.17 15.25 -12.71
C ARG A 15 10.37 16.21 -11.52
N PHE A 16 9.28 16.68 -10.91
CA PHE A 16 9.32 17.49 -9.69
C PHE A 16 10.04 16.76 -8.55
N GLY A 17 9.73 15.50 -8.32
CA GLY A 17 10.33 14.69 -7.24
C GLY A 17 11.74 14.18 -7.54
N ASN A 18 12.38 14.55 -8.67
CA ASN A 18 13.66 14.02 -9.12
C ASN A 18 13.73 12.48 -9.16
N LEU A 19 12.62 11.84 -9.52
CA LEU A 19 12.51 10.37 -9.55
C LEU A 19 12.76 9.76 -10.93
N GLY A 20 12.59 10.55 -11.98
CA GLY A 20 12.86 10.14 -13.36
C GLY A 20 11.78 9.30 -14.03
N SER A 21 11.92 9.15 -15.34
CA SER A 21 10.95 8.50 -16.22
C SER A 21 10.76 6.99 -15.93
N ARG A 22 11.83 6.28 -15.54
CA ARG A 22 11.78 4.85 -15.19
C ARG A 22 10.89 4.57 -13.99
N CYS A 23 10.93 5.46 -12.98
CA CYS A 23 10.06 5.40 -11.83
C CYS A 23 8.60 5.73 -12.18
N SER A 24 8.38 6.66 -13.12
CA SER A 24 7.05 6.99 -13.65
C SER A 24 6.38 5.80 -14.33
N ALA A 25 7.13 4.97 -15.06
CA ALA A 25 6.61 3.74 -15.66
C ALA A 25 6.11 2.73 -14.60
N ALA A 26 6.86 2.56 -13.51
CA ALA A 26 6.43 1.72 -12.39
C ALA A 26 5.18 2.28 -11.69
N PHE A 27 5.09 3.59 -11.50
CA PHE A 27 3.91 4.26 -10.94
C PHE A 27 2.65 4.02 -11.80
N THR A 28 2.77 4.15 -13.11
CA THR A 28 1.66 3.88 -14.03
C THR A 28 1.21 2.43 -13.95
N THR A 29 2.16 1.49 -13.84
CA THR A 29 1.86 0.08 -13.67
C THR A 29 1.15 -0.22 -12.34
N ALA A 30 1.39 0.58 -11.29
CA ALA A 30 0.79 0.38 -9.98
C ALA A 30 -0.74 0.60 -9.96
N PHE A 31 -1.32 1.30 -10.94
CA PHE A 31 -2.78 1.37 -11.12
C PHE A 31 -3.42 0.03 -11.48
N PHE A 32 -2.64 -0.89 -12.02
CA PHE A 32 -3.11 -2.23 -12.44
C PHE A 32 -2.57 -3.34 -11.55
N SER A 33 -1.31 -3.22 -11.10
CA SER A 33 -0.67 -4.23 -10.26
C SER A 33 0.49 -3.65 -9.46
N GLY A 34 0.31 -3.56 -8.14
CA GLY A 34 1.39 -3.17 -7.23
C GLY A 34 2.56 -4.17 -7.22
N VAL A 35 2.29 -5.46 -7.49
CA VAL A 35 3.34 -6.49 -7.59
C VAL A 35 4.20 -6.25 -8.82
N ALA A 36 3.57 -6.02 -9.99
CA ALA A 36 4.29 -5.74 -11.23
C ALA A 36 5.08 -4.43 -11.13
N ALA A 37 4.51 -3.38 -10.56
CA ALA A 37 5.19 -2.11 -10.32
C ALA A 37 6.45 -2.28 -9.46
N ASN A 38 6.34 -3.02 -8.36
CA ASN A 38 7.49 -3.29 -7.48
C ASN A 38 8.55 -4.18 -8.16
N ALA A 39 8.15 -5.13 -9.00
CA ALA A 39 9.08 -5.94 -9.78
C ALA A 39 9.88 -5.09 -10.78
N ILE A 40 9.21 -4.19 -11.51
CA ILE A 40 9.84 -3.24 -12.44
C ILE A 40 10.85 -2.35 -11.68
N LEU A 41 10.47 -1.80 -10.54
CA LEU A 41 11.38 -0.99 -9.71
C LEU A 41 12.59 -1.78 -9.26
N TYR A 42 12.39 -3.03 -8.86
CA TYR A 42 13.48 -3.87 -8.39
C TYR A 42 14.43 -4.25 -9.52
N ASP A 43 13.90 -4.56 -10.71
CA ASP A 43 14.72 -4.83 -11.89
C ASP A 43 15.57 -3.61 -12.26
N HIS A 44 15.00 -2.40 -12.31
CA HIS A 44 15.76 -1.17 -12.54
C HIS A 44 16.84 -0.91 -11.48
N TYR A 45 16.53 -1.20 -10.21
CA TYR A 45 17.50 -1.07 -9.13
C TYR A 45 18.66 -2.08 -9.27
N LYS A 46 18.36 -3.35 -9.60
CA LYS A 46 19.38 -4.39 -9.80
C LYS A 46 20.31 -4.10 -10.98
N GLU A 47 19.76 -3.50 -12.02
CA GLU A 47 20.51 -3.10 -13.23
C GLU A 47 21.29 -1.77 -13.02
N GLY A 48 21.22 -1.19 -11.82
CA GLY A 48 21.90 0.06 -11.52
C GLY A 48 21.31 1.30 -12.21
N ARG A 49 20.13 1.16 -12.82
CA ARG A 49 19.44 2.24 -13.54
C ARG A 49 18.76 3.25 -12.61
N ILE A 50 18.47 2.87 -11.37
CA ILE A 50 17.96 3.74 -10.31
C ILE A 50 18.72 3.46 -9.01
N GLU A 51 18.88 4.47 -8.19
CA GLU A 51 19.49 4.34 -6.87
C GLU A 51 18.48 3.77 -5.84
N LYS A 52 19.02 3.26 -4.73
CA LYS A 52 18.20 2.78 -3.60
C LYS A 52 17.21 3.84 -3.12
N ARG A 53 17.60 5.11 -3.12
CA ARG A 53 16.73 6.23 -2.73
C ARG A 53 15.49 6.33 -3.65
N HIS A 54 15.70 6.30 -4.97
CA HIS A 54 14.59 6.33 -5.95
C HIS A 54 13.64 5.15 -5.78
N LEU A 55 14.18 3.97 -5.51
CA LEU A 55 13.39 2.78 -5.20
C LEU A 55 12.47 2.99 -3.99
N PHE A 56 12.99 3.54 -2.89
CA PHE A 56 12.21 3.80 -1.66
C PHE A 56 11.13 4.85 -1.88
N LEU A 57 11.49 5.98 -2.45
CA LEU A 57 10.56 7.08 -2.68
C LEU A 57 9.43 6.65 -3.62
N THR A 58 9.77 6.00 -4.73
CA THR A 58 8.78 5.54 -5.70
C THR A 58 7.88 4.45 -5.12
N ASN A 59 8.40 3.53 -4.30
CA ASN A 59 7.58 2.53 -3.63
C ASN A 59 6.51 3.17 -2.73
N VAL A 60 6.83 4.28 -2.06
CA VAL A 60 5.85 5.03 -1.27
C VAL A 60 4.86 5.77 -2.16
N VAL A 61 5.33 6.45 -3.21
CA VAL A 61 4.46 7.16 -4.16
C VAL A 61 3.49 6.20 -4.86
N ASN A 62 3.90 4.97 -5.13
CA ASN A 62 3.06 3.91 -5.71
C ASN A 62 1.87 3.50 -4.81
N GLN A 63 1.82 3.94 -3.56
CA GLN A 63 0.64 3.74 -2.72
C GLN A 63 -0.55 4.61 -3.16
N LEU A 64 -0.32 5.69 -3.91
CA LEU A 64 -1.39 6.52 -4.48
C LEU A 64 -2.18 5.76 -5.56
N PRO A 65 -1.57 5.23 -6.65
CA PRO A 65 -2.31 4.38 -7.59
C PRO A 65 -2.89 3.11 -6.95
N ALA A 66 -2.20 2.51 -5.97
CA ALA A 66 -2.73 1.35 -5.25
C ALA A 66 -4.02 1.67 -4.46
N PHE A 67 -4.19 2.90 -3.97
CA PHE A 67 -5.45 3.35 -3.36
C PHE A 67 -6.60 3.29 -4.38
N PHE A 68 -6.41 3.80 -5.58
CA PHE A 68 -7.42 3.76 -6.64
C PHE A 68 -7.71 2.33 -7.14
N LEU A 69 -6.72 1.46 -7.15
CA LEU A 69 -6.91 0.05 -7.53
C LEU A 69 -7.90 -0.68 -6.59
N HIS A 70 -7.86 -0.37 -5.30
CA HIS A 70 -8.72 -1.01 -4.30
C HIS A 70 -10.01 -0.23 -4.01
N LEU A 71 -10.07 1.05 -4.39
CA LEU A 71 -11.20 1.94 -4.09
C LEU A 71 -12.55 1.39 -4.55
N PRO A 72 -12.73 0.91 -5.80
CA PRO A 72 -14.05 0.47 -6.25
C PRO A 72 -14.61 -0.66 -5.38
N THR A 73 -13.80 -1.69 -5.12
CA THR A 73 -14.24 -2.84 -4.31
C THR A 73 -14.60 -2.43 -2.88
N THR A 74 -13.74 -1.62 -2.25
CA THR A 74 -13.96 -1.20 -0.85
C THR A 74 -15.08 -0.19 -0.73
N PHE A 75 -15.27 0.69 -1.71
CA PHE A 75 -16.32 1.70 -1.72
C PHE A 75 -17.72 1.06 -1.71
N PHE A 76 -17.95 0.08 -2.59
CA PHE A 76 -19.26 -0.59 -2.67
C PHE A 76 -19.56 -1.48 -1.45
N ILE A 77 -18.58 -1.82 -0.63
CA ILE A 77 -18.77 -2.53 0.63
C ILE A 77 -19.02 -1.53 1.78
N VAL A 78 -18.20 -0.50 1.86
CA VAL A 78 -18.15 0.39 3.03
C VAL A 78 -19.31 1.38 3.05
N ILE A 79 -19.64 2.00 1.91
CA ILE A 79 -20.70 3.02 1.85
C ILE A 79 -22.08 2.49 2.26
N PRO A 80 -22.53 1.32 1.78
CA PRO A 80 -23.81 0.76 2.25
C PRO A 80 -23.86 0.50 3.74
N LEU A 81 -22.72 0.13 4.34
CA LEU A 81 -22.65 -0.20 5.77
C LEU A 81 -22.57 1.06 6.66
N THR A 82 -21.90 2.10 6.23
CA THR A 82 -21.53 3.25 7.10
C THR A 82 -21.97 4.60 6.57
N ARG A 83 -22.63 4.64 5.41
CA ARG A 83 -23.20 5.87 4.80
C ARG A 83 -22.16 7.01 4.74
N TRP A 84 -22.49 8.17 5.28
CA TRP A 84 -21.61 9.35 5.31
C TRP A 84 -20.32 9.15 6.10
N ALA A 85 -20.33 8.34 7.17
CA ALA A 85 -19.12 8.02 7.91
C ALA A 85 -18.09 7.30 7.03
N GLY A 86 -18.55 6.40 6.16
CA GLY A 86 -17.70 5.73 5.17
C GLY A 86 -17.11 6.69 4.13
N ALA A 87 -17.92 7.64 3.64
CA ALA A 87 -17.45 8.65 2.69
C ALA A 87 -16.36 9.54 3.31
N LEU A 88 -16.55 9.99 4.54
CA LEU A 88 -15.55 10.76 5.29
C LEU A 88 -14.30 9.92 5.57
N TYR A 89 -14.45 8.67 5.95
CA TYR A 89 -13.33 7.75 6.13
C TYR A 89 -12.48 7.62 4.85
N PHE A 90 -13.13 7.46 3.68
CA PHE A 90 -12.42 7.42 2.41
C PHE A 90 -11.74 8.75 2.08
N LEU A 91 -12.40 9.88 2.32
CA LEU A 91 -11.82 11.20 2.12
C LEU A 91 -10.56 11.37 2.99
N LEU A 92 -10.63 11.06 4.28
CA LEU A 92 -9.49 11.20 5.20
C LEU A 92 -8.34 10.26 4.86
N THR A 93 -8.65 9.00 4.49
CA THR A 93 -7.62 8.05 4.05
C THR A 93 -6.99 8.49 2.73
N PHE A 94 -7.74 9.09 1.82
CA PHE A 94 -7.22 9.68 0.59
C PHE A 94 -6.33 10.89 0.87
N LEU A 95 -6.76 11.81 1.74
CA LEU A 95 -5.94 12.94 2.17
C LEU A 95 -4.63 12.48 2.81
N ALA A 96 -4.65 11.41 3.61
CA ALA A 96 -3.42 10.83 4.16
C ALA A 96 -2.50 10.25 3.07
N VAL A 97 -3.06 9.67 2.00
CA VAL A 97 -2.29 9.22 0.82
C VAL A 97 -1.66 10.41 0.10
N LEU A 98 -2.44 11.47 -0.15
CA LEU A 98 -1.94 12.68 -0.80
C LEU A 98 -0.85 13.36 0.02
N LEU A 99 -1.06 13.49 1.34
CA LEU A 99 -0.09 14.10 2.26
C LEU A 99 1.26 13.37 2.20
N ARG A 100 1.28 12.05 2.34
CA ARG A 100 2.56 11.32 2.27
C ARG A 100 3.19 11.33 0.89
N THR A 101 2.38 11.32 -0.17
CA THR A 101 2.88 11.46 -1.55
C THR A 101 3.54 12.82 -1.74
N ALA A 102 2.90 13.90 -1.28
CA ALA A 102 3.46 15.25 -1.32
C ALA A 102 4.77 15.37 -0.52
N ILE A 103 4.79 14.82 0.71
CA ILE A 103 6.00 14.80 1.55
C ILE A 103 7.15 14.08 0.84
N VAL A 104 6.87 12.93 0.24
CA VAL A 104 7.90 12.12 -0.44
C VAL A 104 8.41 12.81 -1.72
N LEU A 105 7.52 13.42 -2.51
CA LEU A 105 7.89 14.17 -3.70
C LEU A 105 8.71 15.42 -3.33
N LEU A 106 8.30 16.14 -2.29
CA LEU A 106 9.05 17.30 -1.79
C LEU A 106 10.44 16.91 -1.27
N TYR A 107 10.51 15.81 -0.50
CA TYR A 107 11.78 15.25 -0.06
C TYR A 107 12.66 14.85 -1.26
N GLY A 108 12.08 14.21 -2.27
CA GLY A 108 12.76 13.87 -3.52
C GLY A 108 13.32 15.13 -4.22
N HIS A 109 12.49 16.15 -4.36
CA HIS A 109 12.88 17.43 -4.95
C HIS A 109 14.08 18.08 -4.24
N LEU A 110 14.07 18.08 -2.89
CA LEU A 110 15.09 18.75 -2.09
C LEU A 110 16.37 17.91 -1.91
N LYS A 111 16.29 16.59 -1.91
CA LYS A 111 17.37 15.70 -1.47
C LYS A 111 17.79 14.64 -2.47
N ALA A 112 16.96 14.28 -3.46
CA ALA A 112 17.34 13.31 -4.48
C ALA A 112 18.07 14.04 -5.63
N ARG A 113 19.12 13.40 -6.14
CA ARG A 113 19.72 13.81 -7.41
C ARG A 113 18.87 13.25 -8.54
N PRO A 114 18.63 14.01 -9.62
CA PRO A 114 17.97 13.46 -10.78
C PRO A 114 18.70 12.18 -11.23
N PRO A 115 17.99 11.07 -11.49
CA PRO A 115 18.64 9.90 -12.05
C PRO A 115 19.27 10.28 -13.39
N VAL A 116 20.41 9.70 -13.71
CA VAL A 116 21.01 9.83 -15.03
C VAL A 116 20.02 9.23 -16.04
N GLU A 117 19.34 10.10 -16.76
CA GLU A 117 18.43 9.68 -17.82
C GLU A 117 19.31 9.15 -18.96
N GLY A 118 19.29 7.85 -19.17
CA GLY A 118 19.73 7.27 -20.43
C GLY A 118 18.82 7.82 -21.54
N GLY A 119 19.37 7.95 -22.77
CA GLY A 119 18.66 8.53 -23.90
C GLY A 119 17.31 7.89 -24.23
N PRO A 120 16.61 8.35 -25.28
CA PRO A 120 15.24 7.89 -25.66
C PRO A 120 15.10 6.39 -25.88
N GLU A 121 16.21 5.66 -25.98
CA GLU A 121 16.26 4.21 -26.18
C GLU A 121 15.98 3.39 -24.91
N ASP A 122 15.94 4.01 -23.73
CA ASP A 122 15.74 3.32 -22.43
C ASP A 122 14.26 3.01 -22.10
N PHE A 123 13.35 3.42 -22.93
CA PHE A 123 12.01 2.84 -22.93
C PHE A 123 12.06 1.61 -23.82
N PRO A 124 12.06 0.38 -23.29
CA PRO A 124 11.69 -0.71 -24.15
C PRO A 124 10.32 -0.34 -24.71
N PRO A 125 10.15 -0.30 -26.02
CA PRO A 125 8.85 0.00 -26.59
C PRO A 125 7.93 -1.12 -26.14
N GLN A 126 7.17 -0.86 -25.07
CA GLN A 126 6.17 -1.80 -24.55
C GLN A 126 5.06 -2.09 -25.58
N GLU A 127 5.05 -1.32 -26.67
CA GLU A 127 4.08 -1.49 -27.75
C GLU A 127 4.66 -2.15 -29.02
N THR A 128 5.99 -2.22 -29.20
CA THR A 128 6.55 -2.90 -30.38
C THR A 128 6.92 -4.36 -30.17
N ALA A 129 7.12 -4.79 -28.92
CA ALA A 129 7.26 -6.22 -28.63
C ALA A 129 5.91 -6.96 -28.55
N ALA A 130 4.79 -6.27 -28.35
CA ALA A 130 3.44 -6.82 -28.50
C ALA A 130 3.01 -6.92 -29.99
N GLY A 131 3.73 -6.25 -30.89
CA GLY A 131 3.54 -6.36 -32.31
C GLY A 131 4.20 -7.61 -32.85
N ARG A 132 3.48 -8.77 -32.83
CA ARG A 132 3.81 -10.00 -33.55
C ARG A 132 4.78 -10.99 -32.92
N MET A 133 5.06 -11.01 -31.62
CA MET A 133 5.49 -12.28 -31.05
C MET A 133 4.34 -13.28 -31.17
N ARG A 134 4.59 -14.39 -31.87
CA ARG A 134 3.62 -15.51 -31.92
C ARG A 134 3.37 -15.94 -30.47
N MET A 135 2.11 -16.19 -30.10
CA MET A 135 1.74 -16.67 -28.76
C MET A 135 2.61 -17.86 -28.29
N SER A 136 3.09 -18.67 -29.24
CA SER A 136 4.01 -19.77 -29.00
C SER A 136 5.40 -19.33 -28.52
N GLU A 137 5.93 -18.20 -29.01
CA GLU A 137 7.24 -17.66 -28.59
C GLU A 137 7.15 -17.01 -27.20
N VAL A 138 6.04 -16.32 -26.92
CA VAL A 138 5.75 -15.78 -25.59
C VAL A 138 5.59 -16.93 -24.59
N ALA A 139 4.84 -17.96 -24.94
CA ALA A 139 4.66 -19.14 -24.09
C ALA A 139 5.98 -19.89 -23.84
N ALA A 140 6.83 -20.01 -24.85
CA ALA A 140 8.15 -20.63 -24.71
C ALA A 140 9.10 -19.81 -23.83
N ALA A 141 9.11 -18.48 -23.98
CA ALA A 141 9.89 -17.57 -23.14
C ALA A 141 9.42 -17.59 -21.68
N VAL A 142 8.10 -17.59 -21.46
CA VAL A 142 7.50 -17.72 -20.13
C VAL A 142 7.86 -19.07 -19.52
N ARG A 143 7.63 -20.17 -20.22
CA ARG A 143 7.95 -21.54 -19.77
C ARG A 143 9.43 -21.71 -19.39
N ARG A 144 10.35 -21.06 -20.09
CA ARG A 144 11.79 -21.12 -19.81
C ARG A 144 12.21 -20.27 -18.61
N ARG A 145 11.60 -19.10 -18.39
CA ARG A 145 11.98 -18.15 -17.33
C ARG A 145 11.16 -18.30 -16.05
N LEU A 146 9.92 -18.80 -16.15
CA LEU A 146 8.99 -18.91 -15.04
C LEU A 146 9.52 -19.83 -13.91
N PRO A 147 10.05 -21.04 -14.17
CA PRO A 147 10.47 -21.94 -13.10
C PRO A 147 11.57 -21.37 -12.23
N SER A 148 12.59 -20.75 -12.80
CA SER A 148 13.69 -20.15 -12.03
C SER A 148 13.25 -18.93 -11.24
N ARG A 149 12.35 -18.09 -11.78
CA ARG A 149 11.77 -16.95 -11.05
C ARG A 149 10.85 -17.42 -9.92
N VAL A 150 10.00 -18.40 -10.16
CA VAL A 150 9.12 -18.98 -9.13
C VAL A 150 9.94 -19.65 -8.04
N ALA A 151 10.94 -20.43 -8.38
CA ALA A 151 11.85 -21.05 -7.40
C ALA A 151 12.57 -19.98 -6.54
N GLY A 152 13.12 -18.95 -7.18
CA GLY A 152 13.77 -17.84 -6.46
C GLY A 152 12.84 -17.10 -5.50
N ILE A 153 11.58 -16.90 -5.87
CA ILE A 153 10.57 -16.32 -5.00
C ILE A 153 10.20 -17.30 -3.88
N ALA A 154 9.96 -18.56 -4.21
CA ALA A 154 9.53 -19.59 -3.26
C ALA A 154 10.55 -19.81 -2.14
N VAL A 155 11.85 -19.78 -2.43
CA VAL A 155 12.93 -19.92 -1.43
C VAL A 155 12.81 -18.91 -0.28
N TRP A 156 12.32 -17.72 -0.54
CA TRP A 156 12.15 -16.69 0.47
C TRP A 156 10.72 -16.57 1.01
N VAL A 157 9.73 -16.72 0.15
CA VAL A 157 8.31 -16.57 0.51
C VAL A 157 7.84 -17.73 1.38
N VAL A 158 8.21 -18.96 1.04
CA VAL A 158 7.76 -20.15 1.80
C VAL A 158 8.23 -20.12 3.26
N PRO A 159 9.53 -19.91 3.57
CA PRO A 159 9.97 -19.80 4.98
C PRO A 159 9.31 -18.65 5.74
N VAL A 160 9.09 -17.51 5.09
CA VAL A 160 8.43 -16.37 5.74
C VAL A 160 6.96 -16.69 6.03
N TYR A 161 6.24 -17.35 5.11
CA TYR A 161 4.87 -17.79 5.37
C TYR A 161 4.79 -18.82 6.49
N ILE A 162 5.73 -19.79 6.53
CA ILE A 162 5.81 -20.77 7.60
C ILE A 162 6.05 -20.07 8.94
N ALA A 163 7.02 -19.15 9.00
CA ALA A 163 7.31 -18.39 10.21
C ALA A 163 6.09 -17.57 10.68
N VAL A 164 5.42 -16.87 9.77
CA VAL A 164 4.19 -16.11 10.08
C VAL A 164 3.08 -17.03 10.56
N HIS A 165 2.93 -18.22 9.97
CA HIS A 165 1.95 -19.21 10.39
C HIS A 165 2.24 -19.75 11.80
N LEU A 166 3.49 -20.08 12.08
CA LEU A 166 3.93 -20.51 13.42
C LEU A 166 3.71 -19.43 14.48
N LEU A 167 4.08 -18.18 14.19
CA LEU A 167 3.84 -17.04 15.09
C LEU A 167 2.33 -16.83 15.35
N ASN A 168 1.49 -17.06 14.34
CA ASN A 168 0.04 -17.04 14.52
C ASN A 168 -0.45 -18.19 15.41
N ALA A 169 0.07 -19.41 15.20
CA ALA A 169 -0.27 -20.59 16.01
C ALA A 169 0.20 -20.43 17.46
N MET A 170 1.33 -19.76 17.70
CA MET A 170 1.83 -19.41 19.04
C MET A 170 1.07 -18.28 19.73
N GLY A 171 0.02 -17.72 19.09
CA GLY A 171 -0.79 -16.66 19.66
C GLY A 171 -0.17 -15.26 19.64
N LEU A 172 0.97 -15.05 18.94
CA LEU A 172 1.62 -13.74 18.89
C LEU A 172 0.70 -12.64 18.37
N PHE A 173 -0.07 -12.93 17.33
CA PHE A 173 -1.00 -11.94 16.77
C PHE A 173 -2.22 -11.70 17.67
N ALA A 174 -2.61 -12.68 18.49
CA ALA A 174 -3.63 -12.51 19.53
C ALA A 174 -3.09 -11.60 20.64
N ALA A 175 -1.91 -11.92 21.19
CA ALA A 175 -1.27 -11.11 22.23
C ALA A 175 -1.01 -9.66 21.76
N LEU A 176 -0.55 -9.47 20.52
CA LEU A 176 -0.36 -8.14 19.94
C LEU A 176 -1.69 -7.39 19.83
N ARG A 177 -2.75 -8.06 19.42
CA ARG A 177 -4.12 -7.52 19.37
C ARG A 177 -4.59 -7.05 20.73
N ASP A 178 -4.45 -7.89 21.76
CA ASP A 178 -4.92 -7.61 23.12
C ASP A 178 -4.15 -6.43 23.73
N ALA A 179 -2.83 -6.38 23.51
CA ALA A 179 -2.01 -5.24 23.91
C ALA A 179 -2.45 -3.93 23.22
N MET A 180 -2.76 -3.98 21.92
CA MET A 180 -3.21 -2.81 21.17
C MET A 180 -4.64 -2.38 21.55
N ALA A 181 -5.53 -3.32 21.86
CA ALA A 181 -6.86 -3.01 22.38
C ALA A 181 -6.78 -2.27 23.72
N GLY A 182 -5.88 -2.68 24.62
CA GLY A 182 -5.64 -1.98 25.87
C GLY A 182 -5.16 -0.53 25.71
N MET A 183 -4.41 -0.24 24.64
CA MET A 183 -3.96 1.12 24.33
C MET A 183 -5.08 2.02 23.75
N ALA A 184 -6.09 1.43 23.11
CA ALA A 184 -7.19 2.15 22.49
C ALA A 184 -8.22 2.68 23.51
N VAL A 185 -8.31 2.06 24.67
CA VAL A 185 -9.35 2.30 25.71
C VAL A 185 -9.30 3.70 26.32
N GLY A 186 -8.25 4.50 26.13
CA GLY A 186 -8.06 5.71 26.90
C GLY A 186 -8.16 7.04 26.18
N ALA A 187 -8.24 7.09 24.83
CA ALA A 187 -7.75 8.32 24.22
C ALA A 187 -8.76 9.24 23.55
N LEU A 188 -9.72 8.78 22.74
CA LEU A 188 -10.49 9.72 21.88
C LEU A 188 -11.87 9.23 21.45
N VAL A 189 -12.26 8.01 21.80
CA VAL A 189 -13.51 7.41 21.35
C VAL A 189 -14.26 6.76 22.50
N PRO A 190 -15.60 6.77 22.49
CA PRO A 190 -16.43 6.11 23.51
C PRO A 190 -16.12 4.62 23.64
N VAL A 191 -16.32 4.08 24.83
CA VAL A 191 -16.07 2.64 25.12
C VAL A 191 -16.85 1.72 24.16
N GLU A 192 -18.02 2.16 23.74
CA GLU A 192 -18.89 1.45 22.78
C GLU A 192 -18.20 1.25 21.41
N SER A 193 -17.33 2.16 21.02
CA SER A 193 -16.58 2.06 19.76
C SER A 193 -15.45 1.03 19.77
N LEU A 194 -15.08 0.51 20.94
CA LEU A 194 -14.06 -0.53 21.08
C LEU A 194 -14.37 -1.77 20.25
N SER A 195 -15.65 -2.14 20.15
CA SER A 195 -16.08 -3.26 19.30
C SER A 195 -15.72 -3.02 17.83
N VAL A 196 -15.87 -1.80 17.32
CA VAL A 196 -15.48 -1.42 15.95
C VAL A 196 -13.98 -1.55 15.78
N VAL A 197 -13.20 -1.03 16.72
CA VAL A 197 -11.74 -1.10 16.70
C VAL A 197 -11.28 -2.56 16.74
N ILE A 198 -11.79 -3.34 17.68
CA ILE A 198 -11.42 -4.76 17.85
C ILE A 198 -11.82 -5.57 16.60
N LEU A 199 -13.02 -5.42 16.08
CA LEU A 199 -13.47 -6.14 14.90
C LEU A 199 -12.71 -5.74 13.63
N SER A 200 -12.23 -4.49 13.53
CA SER A 200 -11.43 -4.02 12.40
C SER A 200 -10.09 -4.77 12.26
N PHE A 201 -9.55 -5.34 13.34
CA PHE A 201 -8.31 -6.08 13.29
C PHE A 201 -8.40 -7.55 13.75
N ALA A 202 -9.46 -7.94 14.47
CA ALA A 202 -9.67 -9.32 14.90
C ALA A 202 -10.25 -10.19 13.80
N ALA A 203 -11.18 -9.63 13.05
CA ALA A 203 -11.87 -10.27 11.94
C ALA A 203 -11.41 -9.67 10.61
N GLU A 204 -12.18 -9.89 9.57
CA GLU A 204 -11.91 -9.27 8.29
C GLU A 204 -12.27 -7.77 8.30
N PHE A 205 -11.69 -7.03 7.36
CA PHE A 205 -11.89 -5.59 7.15
C PHE A 205 -13.36 -5.16 7.16
N THR A 206 -14.26 -5.98 6.62
CA THR A 206 -15.69 -5.70 6.52
C THR A 206 -16.41 -5.74 7.87
N SER A 207 -15.97 -6.56 8.82
CA SER A 207 -16.61 -6.73 10.13
C SER A 207 -16.57 -5.45 10.97
N GLY A 208 -15.48 -4.71 10.93
CA GLY A 208 -15.36 -3.42 11.61
C GLY A 208 -16.33 -2.38 11.04
N PHE A 209 -16.51 -2.34 9.72
CA PHE A 209 -17.48 -1.44 9.08
C PHE A 209 -18.92 -1.83 9.37
N ALA A 210 -19.23 -3.12 9.40
CA ALA A 210 -20.56 -3.59 9.76
C ALA A 210 -20.93 -3.22 11.21
N ALA A 211 -20.01 -3.45 12.16
CA ALA A 211 -20.20 -3.04 13.55
C ALA A 211 -20.35 -1.51 13.70
N ALA A 212 -19.54 -0.74 12.97
CA ALA A 212 -19.62 0.72 12.96
C ALA A 212 -20.98 1.22 12.46
N GLY A 213 -21.49 0.63 11.37
CA GLY A 213 -22.81 0.94 10.83
C GLY A 213 -23.94 0.59 11.81
N ALA A 214 -23.90 -0.59 12.40
CA ALA A 214 -24.90 -1.02 13.37
C ALA A 214 -24.97 -0.10 14.60
N LEU A 215 -23.83 0.30 15.16
CA LEU A 215 -23.78 1.22 16.31
C LEU A 215 -24.23 2.63 15.94
N MET A 216 -23.95 3.09 14.72
CA MET A 216 -24.43 4.37 14.23
C MET A 216 -25.94 4.36 13.98
N ASP A 217 -26.49 3.28 13.42
CA ASP A 217 -27.93 3.12 13.20
C ASP A 217 -28.72 2.98 14.51
N ALA A 218 -28.09 2.41 15.53
CA ALA A 218 -28.62 2.35 16.89
C ALA A 218 -28.53 3.69 17.65
N GLY A 219 -27.93 4.73 17.05
CA GLY A 219 -27.73 6.04 17.70
C GLY A 219 -26.68 6.04 18.81
N VAL A 220 -25.89 4.96 18.94
CA VAL A 220 -24.84 4.82 19.96
C VAL A 220 -23.60 5.65 19.59
N LEU A 221 -23.27 5.71 18.31
CA LEU A 221 -22.13 6.49 17.81
C LEU A 221 -22.58 7.60 16.86
N THR A 222 -22.01 8.78 17.01
CA THR A 222 -22.12 9.84 16.02
C THR A 222 -21.27 9.53 14.79
N VAL A 223 -21.52 10.25 13.69
CA VAL A 223 -20.69 10.12 12.46
C VAL A 223 -19.22 10.38 12.77
N LYS A 224 -18.89 11.43 13.56
CA LYS A 224 -17.52 11.76 13.95
C LYS A 224 -16.86 10.61 14.72
N GLN A 225 -17.52 10.11 15.75
CA GLN A 225 -17.02 8.98 16.56
C GLN A 225 -16.82 7.72 15.72
N THR A 226 -17.75 7.42 14.81
CA THR A 226 -17.65 6.30 13.88
C THR A 226 -16.43 6.42 12.99
N VAL A 227 -16.19 7.59 12.39
CA VAL A 227 -15.02 7.84 11.54
C VAL A 227 -13.72 7.67 12.33
N LEU A 228 -13.63 8.24 13.54
CA LEU A 228 -12.46 8.11 14.41
C LEU A 228 -12.22 6.65 14.79
N ALA A 229 -13.26 5.91 15.18
CA ALA A 229 -13.15 4.49 15.49
C ALA A 229 -12.63 3.66 14.30
N LEU A 230 -13.13 3.93 13.09
CA LEU A 230 -12.66 3.27 11.86
C LEU A 230 -11.19 3.61 11.54
N LEU A 231 -10.79 4.87 11.71
CA LEU A 231 -9.40 5.29 11.52
C LEU A 231 -8.48 4.64 12.56
N MET A 232 -8.88 4.60 13.84
CA MET A 232 -8.13 3.91 14.89
C MET A 232 -8.02 2.43 14.61
N GLY A 233 -9.12 1.77 14.25
CA GLY A 233 -9.13 0.37 13.85
C GLY A 233 -8.16 0.09 12.69
N ASN A 234 -8.11 0.99 11.69
CA ASN A 234 -7.17 0.89 10.58
C ASN A 234 -5.72 1.04 11.04
N VAL A 235 -5.41 2.04 11.88
CA VAL A 235 -4.06 2.28 12.45
C VAL A 235 -3.60 1.05 13.24
N LEU A 236 -4.44 0.54 14.13
CA LEU A 236 -4.11 -0.59 15.01
C LEU A 236 -4.03 -1.93 14.24
N ALA A 237 -4.92 -2.17 13.28
CA ALA A 237 -4.89 -3.38 12.45
C ALA A 237 -3.67 -3.46 11.53
N PHE A 238 -3.05 -2.33 11.27
CA PHE A 238 -2.09 -2.18 10.20
C PHE A 238 -0.79 -2.97 10.41
N PRO A 239 -0.10 -2.94 11.58
CA PRO A 239 1.10 -3.72 11.81
C PRO A 239 0.88 -5.22 11.63
N VAL A 240 -0.25 -5.74 12.12
CA VAL A 240 -0.61 -7.17 12.00
C VAL A 240 -0.80 -7.54 10.52
N ARG A 241 -1.55 -6.72 9.77
CA ARG A 241 -1.76 -6.96 8.33
C ARG A 241 -0.47 -6.83 7.52
N ALA A 242 0.40 -5.89 7.89
CA ALA A 242 1.70 -5.71 7.23
C ALA A 242 2.59 -6.95 7.42
N LEU A 243 2.71 -7.46 8.62
CA LEU A 243 3.49 -8.65 8.90
C LEU A 243 2.88 -9.91 8.26
N ARG A 244 1.57 -10.11 8.42
CA ARG A 244 0.90 -11.33 7.95
C ARG A 244 0.79 -11.45 6.44
N HIS A 245 0.52 -10.33 5.73
CA HIS A 245 0.17 -10.38 4.30
C HIS A 245 1.17 -9.64 3.41
N GLN A 246 1.81 -8.58 3.89
CA GLN A 246 2.67 -7.77 3.05
C GLN A 246 4.13 -8.20 3.13
N LEU A 247 4.62 -8.58 4.30
CA LEU A 247 6.00 -8.99 4.49
C LEU A 247 6.41 -10.15 3.56
N PRO A 248 5.65 -11.26 3.46
CA PRO A 248 6.00 -12.33 2.53
C PRO A 248 6.10 -11.86 1.09
N ARG A 249 5.16 -11.00 0.65
CA ARG A 249 5.15 -10.45 -0.70
C ARG A 249 6.35 -9.54 -0.97
N TYR A 250 6.70 -8.66 -0.02
CA TYR A 250 7.85 -7.77 -0.17
C TYR A 250 9.17 -8.55 -0.20
N VAL A 251 9.32 -9.54 0.68
CA VAL A 251 10.49 -10.42 0.71
C VAL A 251 10.62 -11.22 -0.58
N GLY A 252 9.51 -11.67 -1.15
CA GLY A 252 9.51 -12.43 -2.41
C GLY A 252 9.84 -11.60 -3.65
N ILE A 253 9.46 -10.31 -3.68
CA ILE A 253 9.74 -9.43 -4.81
C ILE A 253 11.17 -8.87 -4.72
N PHE A 254 11.56 -8.37 -3.56
CA PHE A 254 12.84 -7.70 -3.36
C PHE A 254 13.90 -8.68 -2.83
N THR A 255 14.31 -8.55 -1.63
CA THR A 255 15.13 -9.49 -0.85
C THR A 255 14.67 -9.38 0.59
N PRO A 256 14.98 -10.31 1.48
CA PRO A 256 14.55 -10.22 2.88
C PRO A 256 14.92 -8.88 3.53
N LYS A 257 16.16 -8.43 3.39
CA LYS A 257 16.64 -7.16 3.96
C LYS A 257 15.99 -5.95 3.31
N LEU A 258 16.00 -5.89 1.97
CA LEU A 258 15.49 -4.75 1.22
C LEU A 258 13.95 -4.68 1.31
N GLY A 259 13.27 -5.82 1.18
CA GLY A 259 11.82 -5.92 1.29
C GLY A 259 11.31 -5.49 2.67
N THR A 260 11.96 -5.94 3.74
CA THR A 260 11.61 -5.51 5.10
C THR A 260 11.85 -4.00 5.29
N GLN A 261 12.97 -3.46 4.79
CA GLN A 261 13.23 -2.01 4.88
C GLN A 261 12.19 -1.19 4.13
N LEU A 262 11.82 -1.58 2.91
CA LEU A 262 10.79 -0.92 2.10
C LEU A 262 9.42 -1.00 2.77
N LEU A 263 9.08 -2.17 3.30
CA LEU A 263 7.85 -2.36 4.05
C LEU A 263 7.79 -1.43 5.25
N LEU A 264 8.79 -1.44 6.13
CA LEU A 264 8.81 -0.61 7.32
C LEU A 264 8.76 0.88 7.00
N ALA A 265 9.54 1.35 6.03
CA ALA A 265 9.53 2.76 5.61
C ALA A 265 8.16 3.18 5.06
N GLY A 266 7.59 2.39 4.13
CA GLY A 266 6.29 2.66 3.54
C GLY A 266 5.16 2.62 4.57
N GLN A 267 5.24 1.69 5.52
CA GLN A 267 4.24 1.52 6.56
C GLN A 267 4.34 2.59 7.65
N GLY A 268 5.55 2.96 8.04
CA GLY A 268 5.77 4.07 8.99
C GLY A 268 5.19 5.38 8.46
N LEU A 269 5.47 5.73 7.20
CA LEU A 269 4.91 6.93 6.56
C LEU A 269 3.38 6.85 6.42
N ARG A 270 2.84 5.68 6.12
CA ARG A 270 1.40 5.49 6.06
C ARG A 270 0.74 5.71 7.42
N LEU A 271 1.30 5.12 8.46
CA LEU A 271 0.80 5.27 9.82
C LEU A 271 0.85 6.74 10.27
N ALA A 272 2.00 7.38 10.10
CA ALA A 272 2.20 8.78 10.46
C ALA A 272 1.20 9.70 9.74
N SER A 273 1.03 9.54 8.42
CA SER A 273 0.09 10.37 7.65
C SER A 273 -1.36 10.15 8.07
N LEU A 274 -1.74 8.90 8.38
CA LEU A 274 -3.10 8.59 8.82
C LEU A 274 -3.40 9.14 10.21
N VAL A 275 -2.42 9.03 11.14
CA VAL A 275 -2.54 9.61 12.48
C VAL A 275 -2.62 11.14 12.42
N LEU A 276 -1.81 11.80 11.60
CA LEU A 276 -1.84 13.26 11.44
C LEU A 276 -3.20 13.73 10.90
N VAL A 277 -3.72 13.11 9.86
CA VAL A 277 -5.01 13.48 9.28
C VAL A 277 -6.15 13.15 10.25
N GLY A 278 -6.09 12.01 10.93
CA GLY A 278 -7.08 11.64 11.95
C GLY A 278 -7.10 12.59 13.14
N ALA A 279 -5.93 13.01 13.64
CA ALA A 279 -5.80 14.00 14.70
C ALA A 279 -6.34 15.37 14.27
N ALA A 280 -6.01 15.83 13.06
CA ALA A 280 -6.58 17.06 12.51
C ALA A 280 -8.11 17.00 12.45
N TYR A 281 -8.68 15.89 11.97
CA TYR A 281 -10.13 15.70 11.94
C TYR A 281 -10.74 15.67 13.35
N ALA A 282 -10.07 15.09 14.33
CA ALA A 282 -10.53 15.05 15.70
C ALA A 282 -10.63 16.47 16.33
N LEU A 283 -9.71 17.38 15.95
CA LEU A 283 -9.64 18.74 16.47
C LEU A 283 -10.61 19.73 15.80
N VAL A 284 -10.94 19.54 14.53
CA VAL A 284 -11.75 20.50 13.74
C VAL A 284 -13.25 20.25 13.87
N GLY A 285 -13.66 19.09 14.24
CA GLY A 285 -15.07 18.73 14.44
C GLY A 285 -15.37 18.55 15.91
#